data_b04c0522993ed414ef524b0d269851bc
#
_entry.id   b04c0522993ed414ef524b0d269851bc
#
_cell.length_a   1.000
_cell.length_b   1.000
_cell.length_c   1.000
_cell.angle_alpha   90.00
_cell.angle_beta   90.00
_cell.angle_gamma   90.00
#
_symmetry.space_group_name_H-M   'P 1'
#
loop_
_entity.id
_entity.type
_entity.pdbx_description
1 polymer ?
#
loop_
_entity_poly.entity_id
_entity_poly.type
_entity_poly.pdbx_seq_one_letter_code
_entity_poly.pdbx_strand_id
1 'polypeptide(L)'
;AQRLLPQSWERFSKEYAGHRKGLELAKHLYSGLLGTDQEETARVAKAWDSWSAAVVMFSMNSEPAGGMMGDLQTAISRARIEMHYAVNSYFIEENHILNHISQFPSVPTHIIHGGRDITCLPEAGWQLHKAIVGSTFKVLRTGGHLSGEKELTDALIRATDNLAEMLA
;
A
#
# COMPACT_ATOMS: atom_id res chain seq x y z
N ALA A 1 6.73 3.29 8.45
CA ALA A 1 7.79 2.53 7.80
C ALA A 1 9.20 3.06 8.16
N GLN A 2 9.48 4.36 8.09
CA GLN A 2 10.82 4.97 8.31
C GLN A 2 11.52 4.51 9.60
N ARG A 3 10.80 4.46 10.72
CA ARG A 3 11.35 4.04 12.02
C ARG A 3 11.61 2.53 12.12
N LEU A 4 10.96 1.73 11.29
CA LEU A 4 11.15 0.28 11.24
C LEU A 4 12.26 -0.12 10.27
N LEU A 5 12.53 0.72 9.27
CA LEU A 5 13.49 0.49 8.19
C LEU A 5 14.49 1.67 8.10
N PRO A 6 15.25 1.96 9.16
CA PRO A 6 16.07 3.18 9.22
C PRO A 6 17.17 3.21 8.15
N GLN A 7 17.80 2.09 7.84
CA GLN A 7 18.86 2.02 6.83
C GLN A 7 18.34 2.24 5.40
N SER A 8 17.21 1.61 5.06
CA SER A 8 16.57 1.78 3.75
C SER A 8 16.05 3.21 3.58
N TRP A 9 15.49 3.78 4.66
CA TRP A 9 15.05 5.17 4.67
C TRP A 9 16.22 6.14 4.53
N GLU A 10 17.32 5.93 5.24
CA GLU A 10 18.51 6.78 5.16
C GLU A 10 19.08 6.82 3.73
N ARG A 11 19.17 5.65 3.06
CA ARG A 11 19.62 5.55 1.66
C ARG A 11 18.73 6.36 0.74
N PHE A 12 17.41 6.13 0.82
CA PHE A 12 16.43 6.84 0.01
C PHE A 12 16.40 8.35 0.31
N SER A 13 16.48 8.74 1.58
CA SER A 13 16.39 10.15 1.98
C SER A 13 17.62 10.97 1.62
N LYS A 14 18.80 10.38 1.62
CA LYS A 14 20.04 11.06 1.20
C LYS A 14 19.98 11.53 -0.25
N GLU A 15 19.38 10.72 -1.12
CA GLU A 15 19.34 11.02 -2.55
C GLU A 15 18.12 11.84 -2.94
N TYR A 16 16.94 11.52 -2.39
CA TYR A 16 15.68 12.03 -2.93
C TYR A 16 14.75 12.71 -1.93
N ALA A 17 14.62 12.18 -0.71
CA ALA A 17 13.66 12.73 0.22
C ALA A 17 14.19 13.99 0.92
N GLY A 18 15.45 13.99 1.34
CA GLY A 18 15.98 15.02 2.23
C GLY A 18 15.11 15.10 3.48
N HIS A 19 14.59 16.29 3.77
CA HIS A 19 13.64 16.54 4.86
C HIS A 19 12.16 16.46 4.43
N ARG A 20 11.88 16.23 3.14
CA ARG A 20 10.52 16.20 2.59
C ARG A 20 9.73 14.98 3.07
N LYS A 21 8.43 15.19 3.26
CA LYS A 21 7.49 14.13 3.70
C LYS A 21 6.14 14.32 3.02
N GLY A 22 5.33 13.25 3.02
CA GLY A 22 3.96 13.31 2.51
C GLY A 22 3.87 13.90 1.12
N LEU A 23 2.95 14.84 0.94
CA LEU A 23 2.68 15.47 -0.36
C LEU A 23 3.89 16.22 -0.94
N GLU A 24 4.72 16.83 -0.11
CA GLU A 24 5.92 17.53 -0.58
C GLU A 24 6.93 16.56 -1.22
N LEU A 25 7.12 15.40 -0.59
CA LEU A 25 7.95 14.34 -1.15
C LEU A 25 7.37 13.79 -2.44
N ALA A 26 6.07 13.51 -2.47
CA ALA A 26 5.40 13.01 -3.66
C ALA A 26 5.54 13.98 -4.85
N LYS A 27 5.35 15.28 -4.64
CA LYS A 27 5.54 16.32 -5.67
C LYS A 27 6.98 16.37 -6.18
N HIS A 28 7.96 16.23 -5.28
CA HIS A 28 9.37 16.23 -5.66
C HIS A 28 9.72 15.02 -6.54
N LEU A 29 9.31 13.82 -6.14
CA LEU A 29 9.52 12.59 -6.92
C LEU A 29 8.78 12.66 -8.26
N TYR A 30 7.53 13.13 -8.26
CA TYR A 30 6.74 13.26 -9.48
C TYR A 30 7.37 14.19 -10.50
N SER A 31 7.92 15.32 -10.05
CA SER A 31 8.67 16.24 -10.92
C SER A 31 9.87 15.57 -11.59
N GLY A 32 10.66 14.78 -10.86
CA GLY A 32 11.78 14.03 -11.42
C GLY A 32 11.34 12.96 -12.42
N LEU A 33 10.21 12.29 -12.12
CA LEU A 33 9.66 11.24 -13.02
C LEU A 33 9.08 11.80 -14.33
N LEU A 34 8.66 13.06 -14.36
CA LEU A 34 8.10 13.74 -15.55
C LEU A 34 9.13 14.58 -16.30
N GLY A 35 10.33 14.71 -15.76
CA GLY A 35 11.41 15.47 -16.39
C GLY A 35 11.84 14.92 -17.75
N THR A 36 12.56 15.73 -18.51
CA THR A 36 13.14 15.34 -19.82
C THR A 36 14.45 14.58 -19.70
N ASP A 37 15.10 14.62 -18.54
CA ASP A 37 16.31 13.87 -18.26
C ASP A 37 15.98 12.40 -17.95
N GLN A 38 16.28 11.52 -18.91
CA GLN A 38 15.98 10.10 -18.78
C GLN A 38 16.83 9.40 -17.69
N GLU A 39 18.05 9.88 -17.44
CA GLU A 39 18.89 9.32 -16.37
C GLU A 39 18.32 9.66 -14.99
N GLU A 40 17.90 10.90 -14.80
CA GLU A 40 17.23 11.30 -13.55
C GLU A 40 15.92 10.55 -13.35
N THR A 41 15.09 10.43 -14.37
CA THR A 41 13.85 9.64 -14.32
C THR A 41 14.11 8.19 -13.90
N ALA A 42 15.15 7.57 -14.47
CA ALA A 42 15.54 6.21 -14.11
C ALA A 42 16.03 6.10 -12.66
N ARG A 43 16.82 7.08 -12.19
CA ARG A 43 17.34 7.10 -10.81
C ARG A 43 16.19 7.24 -9.80
N VAL A 44 15.28 8.19 -10.03
CA VAL A 44 14.11 8.41 -9.15
C VAL A 44 13.24 7.15 -9.10
N ALA A 45 12.94 6.55 -10.24
CA ALA A 45 12.12 5.34 -10.31
C ALA A 45 12.75 4.17 -9.54
N LYS A 46 14.05 3.92 -9.73
CA LYS A 46 14.79 2.87 -9.01
C LYS A 46 14.83 3.10 -7.50
N ALA A 47 15.06 4.35 -7.08
CA ALA A 47 15.11 4.68 -5.67
C ALA A 47 13.76 4.49 -4.99
N TRP A 48 12.68 4.93 -5.63
CA TRP A 48 11.32 4.72 -5.15
C TRP A 48 10.95 3.23 -5.10
N ASP A 49 11.25 2.48 -6.16
CA ASP A 49 11.02 1.04 -6.21
C ASP A 49 11.75 0.29 -5.10
N SER A 50 13.03 0.62 -4.88
CA SER A 50 13.83 0.00 -3.80
C SER A 50 13.27 0.29 -2.41
N TRP A 51 12.79 1.52 -2.17
CA TRP A 51 12.15 1.90 -0.92
C TRP A 51 10.82 1.17 -0.73
N SER A 52 9.95 1.19 -1.74
CA SER A 52 8.65 0.49 -1.72
C SER A 52 8.81 -1.01 -1.51
N ALA A 53 9.76 -1.63 -2.21
CA ALA A 53 10.09 -3.04 -2.03
C ALA A 53 10.51 -3.34 -0.59
N ALA A 54 11.40 -2.54 -0.01
CA ALA A 54 11.83 -2.73 1.37
C ALA A 54 10.67 -2.70 2.36
N VAL A 55 9.70 -1.80 2.16
CA VAL A 55 8.50 -1.68 3.00
C VAL A 55 7.59 -2.91 2.87
N VAL A 56 7.30 -3.33 1.63
CA VAL A 56 6.44 -4.48 1.36
C VAL A 56 7.09 -5.79 1.84
N MET A 57 8.35 -6.01 1.51
CA MET A 57 9.07 -7.25 1.87
C MET A 57 9.26 -7.40 3.39
N PHE A 58 9.42 -6.27 4.11
CA PHE A 58 9.43 -6.31 5.57
C PHE A 58 8.13 -6.89 6.14
N SER A 59 6.98 -6.50 5.59
CA SER A 59 5.68 -7.04 6.01
C SER A 59 5.53 -8.53 5.70
N MET A 60 6.14 -9.00 4.62
CA MET A 60 6.14 -10.41 4.21
C MET A 60 7.20 -11.27 4.93
N ASN A 61 8.02 -10.68 5.80
CA ASN A 61 9.17 -11.35 6.43
C ASN A 61 10.15 -11.97 5.41
N SER A 62 10.37 -11.25 4.32
CA SER A 62 11.25 -11.63 3.22
C SER A 62 12.33 -10.58 3.02
N GLU A 63 13.50 -11.01 2.54
CA GLU A 63 14.55 -10.07 2.14
C GLU A 63 14.22 -9.45 0.78
N PRO A 64 14.50 -8.14 0.57
CA PRO A 64 14.31 -7.51 -0.71
C PRO A 64 15.24 -8.13 -1.76
N ALA A 65 14.70 -8.89 -2.67
CA ALA A 65 15.45 -9.43 -3.80
C ALA A 65 15.57 -8.38 -4.93
N GLY A 66 16.27 -7.28 -4.67
CA GLY A 66 16.68 -6.34 -5.73
C GLY A 66 15.57 -5.48 -6.35
N GLY A 67 14.48 -5.19 -5.64
CA GLY A 67 13.34 -4.41 -6.14
C GLY A 67 12.13 -5.28 -6.49
N MET A 68 10.96 -4.66 -6.59
CA MET A 68 9.71 -5.38 -6.91
C MET A 68 9.52 -5.62 -8.42
N MET A 69 10.47 -5.22 -9.26
CA MET A 69 10.16 -4.85 -10.63
C MET A 69 10.96 -5.61 -11.67
N GLY A 70 10.28 -6.01 -12.70
CA GLY A 70 10.84 -6.58 -13.90
C GLY A 70 11.88 -5.65 -14.57
N ASP A 71 11.46 -4.86 -15.55
CA ASP A 71 12.34 -3.93 -16.25
C ASP A 71 12.19 -2.48 -15.76
N LEU A 72 13.16 -1.64 -16.16
CA LEU A 72 13.20 -0.23 -15.80
C LEU A 72 11.96 0.55 -16.28
N GLN A 73 11.44 0.23 -17.46
CA GLN A 73 10.29 0.93 -18.02
C GLN A 73 9.02 0.66 -17.20
N THR A 74 8.87 -0.56 -16.72
CA THR A 74 7.79 -0.93 -15.79
C THR A 74 7.92 -0.18 -14.46
N ALA A 75 9.14 -0.08 -13.90
CA ALA A 75 9.40 0.71 -12.69
C ALA A 75 9.02 2.19 -12.87
N ILE A 76 9.44 2.81 -13.98
CA ILE A 76 9.10 4.21 -14.29
C ILE A 76 7.59 4.39 -14.41
N SER A 77 6.90 3.51 -15.14
CA SER A 77 5.47 3.59 -15.36
C SER A 77 4.68 3.49 -14.04
N ARG A 78 5.05 2.52 -13.19
CA ARG A 78 4.46 2.35 -11.87
C ARG A 78 4.70 3.57 -10.98
N ALA A 79 5.94 4.04 -10.86
CA ALA A 79 6.27 5.20 -10.05
C ALA A 79 5.51 6.46 -10.50
N ARG A 80 5.34 6.66 -11.81
CA ARG A 80 4.55 7.76 -12.37
C ARG A 80 3.08 7.67 -11.93
N ILE A 81 2.47 6.50 -12.03
CA ILE A 81 1.07 6.28 -11.62
C ILE A 81 0.93 6.53 -10.12
N GLU A 82 1.78 5.91 -9.29
CA GLU A 82 1.73 6.08 -7.83
C GLU A 82 1.88 7.55 -7.41
N MET A 83 2.87 8.26 -7.98
CA MET A 83 3.06 9.67 -7.66
C MET A 83 1.94 10.55 -8.22
N HIS A 84 1.38 10.23 -9.38
CA HIS A 84 0.22 10.93 -9.92
C HIS A 84 -0.98 10.86 -8.96
N TYR A 85 -1.29 9.68 -8.44
CA TYR A 85 -2.35 9.53 -7.44
C TYR A 85 -2.01 10.27 -6.14
N ALA A 86 -0.78 10.12 -5.65
CA ALA A 86 -0.36 10.75 -4.40
C ALA A 86 -0.43 12.30 -4.44
N VAL A 87 0.02 12.93 -5.54
CA VAL A 87 -0.01 14.41 -5.67
C VAL A 87 -1.42 14.96 -5.83
N ASN A 88 -2.37 14.14 -6.27
CA ASN A 88 -3.79 14.48 -6.41
C ASN A 88 -4.64 13.94 -5.24
N SER A 89 -4.03 13.64 -4.09
CA SER A 89 -4.73 13.11 -2.88
C SER A 89 -5.62 11.91 -3.21
N TYR A 90 -5.14 11.04 -4.13
CA TYR A 90 -5.86 9.85 -4.62
C TYR A 90 -7.24 10.15 -5.22
N PHE A 91 -7.50 11.39 -5.61
CA PHE A 91 -8.79 11.87 -6.13
C PHE A 91 -9.98 11.62 -5.20
N ILE A 92 -9.73 11.57 -3.90
CA ILE A 92 -10.75 11.30 -2.87
C ILE A 92 -10.53 12.24 -1.67
N GLU A 93 -11.60 12.69 -1.05
CA GLU A 93 -11.54 13.48 0.17
C GLU A 93 -11.08 12.62 1.36
N GLU A 94 -10.46 13.26 2.33
CA GLU A 94 -10.04 12.59 3.56
C GLU A 94 -11.24 11.96 4.28
N ASN A 95 -11.09 10.70 4.70
CA ASN A 95 -12.14 9.92 5.36
C ASN A 95 -13.44 9.75 4.55
N HIS A 96 -13.41 9.96 3.23
CA HIS A 96 -14.60 9.92 2.38
C HIS A 96 -15.46 8.69 2.61
N ILE A 97 -14.87 7.49 2.65
CA ILE A 97 -15.60 6.23 2.86
C ILE A 97 -16.30 6.23 4.22
N LEU A 98 -15.62 6.61 5.30
CA LEU A 98 -16.19 6.64 6.65
C LEU A 98 -17.26 7.72 6.79
N ASN A 99 -17.07 8.88 6.16
CA ASN A 99 -18.04 9.98 6.17
C ASN A 99 -19.33 9.62 5.41
N HIS A 100 -19.26 8.66 4.47
CA HIS A 100 -20.40 8.21 3.68
C HIS A 100 -20.85 6.79 4.03
N ILE A 101 -20.47 6.27 5.19
CA ILE A 101 -20.78 4.91 5.61
C ILE A 101 -22.30 4.60 5.66
N SER A 102 -23.12 5.61 5.90
CA SER A 102 -24.58 5.47 5.88
C SER A 102 -25.16 5.11 4.51
N GLN A 103 -24.39 5.33 3.44
CA GLN A 103 -24.75 4.94 2.08
C GLN A 103 -24.28 3.51 1.74
N PHE A 104 -23.50 2.89 2.62
CA PHE A 104 -23.02 1.54 2.42
C PHE A 104 -24.19 0.56 2.49
N PRO A 105 -24.36 -0.36 1.53
CA PRO A 105 -25.47 -1.29 1.55
C PRO A 105 -25.39 -2.26 2.73
N SER A 106 -26.54 -2.65 3.27
CA SER A 106 -26.61 -3.65 4.33
C SER A 106 -26.43 -5.05 3.75
N VAL A 107 -25.17 -5.44 3.56
CA VAL A 107 -24.78 -6.74 3.02
C VAL A 107 -23.79 -7.44 3.95
N PRO A 108 -23.74 -8.78 3.97
CA PRO A 108 -22.70 -9.51 4.70
C PRO A 108 -21.33 -9.03 4.30
N THR A 109 -20.53 -8.60 5.28
CA THR A 109 -19.22 -7.97 5.02
C THR A 109 -18.14 -8.64 5.86
N HIS A 110 -17.10 -9.16 5.19
CA HIS A 110 -15.91 -9.71 5.82
C HIS A 110 -14.71 -8.81 5.52
N ILE A 111 -14.07 -8.31 6.56
CA ILE A 111 -12.85 -7.49 6.47
C ILE A 111 -11.67 -8.34 6.94
N ILE A 112 -10.69 -8.53 6.05
CA ILE A 112 -9.49 -9.33 6.31
C ILE A 112 -8.28 -8.45 6.11
N HIS A 113 -7.36 -8.45 7.09
CA HIS A 113 -6.18 -7.58 7.05
C HIS A 113 -4.93 -8.32 7.52
N GLY A 114 -3.80 -8.08 6.87
CA GLY A 114 -2.52 -8.58 7.31
C GLY A 114 -2.04 -7.83 8.56
N GLY A 115 -1.75 -8.57 9.64
CA GLY A 115 -1.33 -7.98 10.91
C GLY A 115 0.08 -7.36 10.88
N ARG A 116 0.86 -7.69 9.85
CA ARG A 116 2.22 -7.17 9.62
C ARG A 116 2.25 -6.09 8.52
N ASP A 117 1.11 -5.73 7.95
CA ASP A 117 1.05 -4.70 6.92
C ASP A 117 1.42 -3.33 7.49
N ILE A 118 2.58 -2.82 7.08
CA ILE A 118 3.08 -1.48 7.42
C ILE A 118 2.91 -0.47 6.28
N THR A 119 2.38 -0.91 5.16
CA THR A 119 1.99 -0.06 4.01
C THR A 119 0.61 0.53 4.26
N CYS A 120 -0.37 -0.34 4.50
CA CYS A 120 -1.72 0.00 4.92
C CYS A 120 -1.96 -0.60 6.31
N LEU A 121 -2.01 0.23 7.34
CA LEU A 121 -2.09 -0.26 8.72
C LEU A 121 -3.43 -0.97 9.00
N PRO A 122 -3.45 -2.03 9.81
CA PRO A 122 -4.68 -2.73 10.23
C PRO A 122 -5.73 -1.83 10.87
N GLU A 123 -5.32 -0.66 11.36
CA GLU A 123 -6.21 0.34 11.94
C GLU A 123 -7.30 0.79 10.95
N ALA A 124 -6.96 0.95 9.66
CA ALA A 124 -7.93 1.33 8.63
C ALA A 124 -9.07 0.29 8.51
N GLY A 125 -8.73 -1.00 8.47
CA GLY A 125 -9.71 -2.09 8.47
C GLY A 125 -10.54 -2.14 9.75
N TRP A 126 -9.92 -1.86 10.90
CA TRP A 126 -10.61 -1.80 12.19
C TRP A 126 -11.61 -0.63 12.26
N GLN A 127 -11.24 0.56 11.76
CA GLN A 127 -12.17 1.70 11.69
C GLN A 127 -13.37 1.39 10.81
N LEU A 128 -13.14 0.76 9.64
CA LEU A 128 -14.21 0.33 8.76
C LEU A 128 -15.12 -0.70 9.42
N HIS A 129 -14.56 -1.70 10.12
CA HIS A 129 -15.33 -2.68 10.88
C HIS A 129 -16.23 -2.04 11.95
N LYS A 130 -15.72 -1.08 12.70
CA LYS A 130 -16.53 -0.35 13.69
C LYS A 130 -17.68 0.43 13.06
N ALA A 131 -17.53 0.86 11.81
CA ALA A 131 -18.53 1.65 11.11
C ALA A 131 -19.59 0.80 10.38
N ILE A 132 -19.27 -0.43 9.97
CA ILE A 132 -20.20 -1.34 9.27
C ILE A 132 -20.81 -2.31 10.28
N VAL A 133 -22.07 -2.09 10.62
CA VAL A 133 -22.83 -2.96 11.55
C VAL A 133 -22.93 -4.37 10.96
N GLY A 134 -22.62 -5.37 11.77
CA GLY A 134 -22.70 -6.79 11.36
C GLY A 134 -21.51 -7.29 10.53
N SER A 135 -20.52 -6.45 10.24
CA SER A 135 -19.29 -6.92 9.60
C SER A 135 -18.46 -7.82 10.52
N THR A 136 -17.58 -8.62 9.94
CA THR A 136 -16.54 -9.34 10.67
C THR A 136 -15.16 -8.73 10.39
N PHE A 137 -14.27 -8.76 11.36
CA PHE A 137 -12.89 -8.30 11.19
C PHE A 137 -11.89 -9.38 11.60
N LYS A 138 -11.02 -9.76 10.68
CA LYS A 138 -10.00 -10.78 10.90
C LYS A 138 -8.61 -10.21 10.60
N VAL A 139 -7.78 -10.15 11.64
CA VAL A 139 -6.36 -9.83 11.50
C VAL A 139 -5.55 -11.12 11.40
N LEU A 140 -4.78 -11.25 10.34
CA LEU A 140 -3.90 -12.40 10.09
C LEU A 140 -2.51 -12.09 10.66
N ARG A 141 -2.11 -12.80 11.71
CA ARG A 141 -0.90 -12.46 12.49
C ARG A 141 0.39 -12.41 11.68
N THR A 142 0.53 -13.28 10.70
CA THR A 142 1.72 -13.39 9.86
C THR A 142 1.55 -12.81 8.46
N GLY A 143 0.32 -12.50 8.08
CA GLY A 143 -0.01 -11.87 6.79
C GLY A 143 0.55 -10.45 6.69
N GLY A 144 1.08 -10.11 5.55
CA GLY A 144 1.61 -8.80 5.19
C GLY A 144 0.66 -8.01 4.28
N HIS A 145 1.25 -7.31 3.31
CA HIS A 145 0.55 -6.39 2.43
C HIS A 145 -0.10 -7.05 1.20
N LEU A 146 0.46 -8.16 0.71
CA LEU A 146 0.04 -8.72 -0.57
C LEU A 146 -1.04 -9.78 -0.40
N SER A 147 -2.18 -9.61 -1.10
CA SER A 147 -3.30 -10.55 -1.08
C SER A 147 -2.93 -11.96 -1.59
N GLY A 148 -1.86 -12.07 -2.39
CA GLY A 148 -1.32 -13.35 -2.86
C GLY A 148 -0.52 -14.15 -1.82
N GLU A 149 -0.30 -13.61 -0.61
CA GLU A 149 0.30 -14.38 0.47
C GLU A 149 -0.64 -15.51 0.89
N LYS A 150 -0.07 -16.68 1.16
CA LYS A 150 -0.85 -17.91 1.43
C LYS A 150 -1.93 -17.70 2.51
N GLU A 151 -1.57 -17.06 3.61
CA GLU A 151 -2.50 -16.83 4.72
C GLU A 151 -3.67 -15.92 4.32
N LEU A 152 -3.40 -14.87 3.53
CA LEU A 152 -4.43 -13.98 2.99
C LEU A 152 -5.31 -14.69 1.97
N THR A 153 -4.70 -15.40 0.99
CA THR A 153 -5.43 -16.19 0.00
C THR A 153 -6.36 -17.20 0.66
N ASP A 154 -5.85 -17.99 1.62
CA ASP A 154 -6.64 -18.98 2.36
C ASP A 154 -7.80 -18.34 3.15
N ALA A 155 -7.60 -17.14 3.69
CA ALA A 155 -8.63 -16.43 4.43
C ALA A 155 -9.70 -15.83 3.52
N LEU A 156 -9.31 -15.31 2.35
CA LEU A 156 -10.22 -14.78 1.34
C LEU A 156 -11.09 -15.89 0.75
N ILE A 157 -10.52 -17.04 0.40
CA ILE A 157 -11.27 -18.21 -0.09
C ILE A 157 -12.33 -18.62 0.94
N ARG A 158 -11.93 -18.81 2.20
CA ARG A 158 -12.90 -19.16 3.26
C ARG A 158 -13.99 -18.13 3.45
N ALA A 159 -13.69 -16.84 3.32
CA ALA A 159 -14.70 -15.79 3.44
C ALA A 159 -15.70 -15.83 2.27
N THR A 160 -15.22 -16.06 1.06
CA THR A 160 -16.10 -16.19 -0.12
C THR A 160 -16.95 -17.45 -0.08
N ASP A 161 -16.42 -18.59 0.38
CA ASP A 161 -17.17 -19.83 0.57
C ASP A 161 -18.29 -19.64 1.60
N ASN A 162 -17.99 -19.04 2.75
CA ASN A 162 -18.99 -18.73 3.77
C ASN A 162 -20.08 -17.78 3.25
N LEU A 163 -19.73 -16.78 2.45
CA LEU A 163 -20.71 -15.89 1.82
C LEU A 163 -21.61 -16.65 0.84
N ALA A 164 -21.05 -17.57 0.04
CA ALA A 164 -21.81 -18.40 -0.88
C ALA A 164 -22.82 -19.29 -0.13
N GLU A 165 -22.43 -19.90 1.00
CA GLU A 165 -23.33 -20.70 1.85
C GLU A 165 -24.46 -19.85 2.49
N MET A 166 -24.16 -18.60 2.86
CA MET A 166 -25.16 -17.68 3.45
C MET A 166 -26.19 -17.18 2.44
N LEU A 167 -25.85 -17.19 1.15
CA LEU A 167 -26.68 -16.66 0.07
C LEU A 167 -27.43 -17.77 -0.72
N ALA A 168 -27.12 -19.04 -0.45
CA ALA A 168 -27.76 -20.19 -1.08
C ALA A 168 -29.11 -20.52 -0.40
#